data_5a9bf437cf34293ce762653a540001d1
#
_entry.id   5a9bf437cf34293ce762653a540001d1
#
_cell.length_a   1.000
_cell.length_b   1.000
_cell.length_c   1.000
_cell.angle_alpha   90.00
_cell.angle_beta   90.00
_cell.angle_gamma   90.00
#
_symmetry.space_group_name_H-M   'P 1'
#
loop_
_entity.id
_entity.type
_entity.pdbx_description
1 polymer ?
#
loop_
_entity_poly.entity_id
_entity_poly.type
_entity_poly.pdbx_seq_one_letter_code
_entity_poly.pdbx_strand_id
1 'polypeptide(L)'
;MQLKMNLKVKKITERILKRSSNSREIYLSRIRRDGENKARRGNLSCGNLAHGFAACNDSDKEKLKLLDAGNIAIVTAYNDMLSAHQPYEAYPSIIKMAVRDMGFTAQVAGGVPAMCDGVTPVSYTHLRAHETYV
;
A
#
# COMPACT_ATOMS: atom_id res chain seq x y z
N MET A 1 30.13 -10.98 0.69
CA MET A 1 29.86 -12.24 -0.06
C MET A 1 28.99 -11.90 -1.26
N GLN A 2 29.54 -11.86 -2.46
CA GLN A 2 28.75 -11.60 -3.68
C GLN A 2 27.96 -12.87 -4.01
N LEU A 3 26.65 -12.81 -3.89
CA LEU A 3 25.76 -13.89 -4.34
C LEU A 3 25.87 -14.05 -5.85
N LYS A 4 26.44 -15.16 -6.30
CA LYS A 4 26.59 -15.47 -7.73
C LYS A 4 25.21 -15.83 -8.29
N MET A 5 24.62 -14.94 -9.07
CA MET A 5 23.32 -15.16 -9.69
C MET A 5 23.34 -16.38 -10.63
N ASN A 6 22.31 -17.22 -10.56
CA ASN A 6 22.17 -18.35 -11.47
C ASN A 6 22.09 -17.90 -12.92
N LEU A 7 22.83 -18.53 -13.82
CA LEU A 7 22.95 -18.14 -15.23
C LEU A 7 21.59 -18.17 -15.97
N LYS A 8 20.72 -19.14 -15.65
CA LYS A 8 19.37 -19.18 -16.24
C LYS A 8 18.53 -17.98 -15.82
N VAL A 9 18.59 -17.60 -14.54
CA VAL A 9 17.87 -16.42 -14.00
C VAL A 9 18.39 -15.17 -14.70
N LYS A 10 19.71 -15.00 -14.79
CA LYS A 10 20.34 -13.86 -15.47
C LYS A 10 19.83 -13.74 -16.92
N LYS A 11 19.88 -14.83 -17.68
CA LYS A 11 19.45 -14.86 -19.09
C LYS A 11 17.95 -14.53 -19.27
N ILE A 12 17.11 -15.01 -18.37
CA ILE A 12 15.68 -14.70 -18.37
C ILE A 12 15.43 -13.23 -18.04
N THR A 13 16.11 -12.70 -17.03
CA THR A 13 16.01 -11.29 -16.62
C THR A 13 16.45 -10.37 -17.75
N GLU A 14 17.58 -10.63 -18.41
CA GLU A 14 18.05 -9.85 -19.56
C GLU A 14 17.02 -9.84 -20.71
N ARG A 15 16.40 -10.98 -21.00
CA ARG A 15 15.34 -11.07 -22.01
C ARG A 15 14.12 -10.25 -21.62
N ILE A 16 13.69 -10.29 -20.35
CA ILE A 16 12.56 -9.49 -19.85
C ILE A 16 12.88 -8.01 -19.95
N LEU A 17 14.05 -7.59 -19.50
CA LEU A 17 14.50 -6.20 -19.57
C LEU A 17 14.49 -5.67 -21.01
N LYS A 18 15.02 -6.44 -21.94
CA LYS A 18 15.03 -6.06 -23.37
C LYS A 18 13.62 -5.94 -23.94
N ARG A 19 12.73 -6.90 -23.62
CA ARG A 19 11.35 -6.91 -24.12
C ARG A 19 10.51 -5.76 -23.55
N SER A 20 10.72 -5.41 -22.30
CA SER A 20 9.93 -4.40 -21.60
C SER A 20 10.56 -3.00 -21.55
N SER A 21 11.71 -2.79 -22.21
CA SER A 21 12.48 -1.54 -22.11
C SER A 21 11.62 -0.31 -22.41
N ASN A 22 10.90 -0.29 -23.52
CA ASN A 22 10.07 0.85 -23.91
C ASN A 22 8.89 1.08 -22.94
N SER A 23 8.15 0.03 -22.62
CA SER A 23 7.01 0.16 -21.67
C SER A 23 7.47 0.58 -20.28
N ARG A 24 8.61 0.10 -19.83
CA ARG A 24 9.22 0.49 -18.57
C ARG A 24 9.68 1.96 -18.57
N GLU A 25 10.26 2.42 -19.68
CA GLU A 25 10.68 3.82 -19.80
C GLU A 25 9.48 4.77 -19.76
N ILE A 26 8.41 4.45 -20.48
CA ILE A 26 7.15 5.20 -20.44
C ILE A 26 6.57 5.22 -19.00
N TYR A 27 6.55 4.08 -18.33
CA TYR A 27 6.09 3.98 -16.95
C TYR A 27 6.92 4.84 -16.00
N LEU A 28 8.25 4.71 -16.04
CA LEU A 28 9.14 5.48 -15.18
C LEU A 28 9.09 6.99 -15.45
N SER A 29 8.92 7.40 -16.71
CA SER A 29 8.77 8.82 -17.05
C SER A 29 7.47 9.40 -16.49
N ARG A 30 6.37 8.64 -16.49
CA ARG A 30 5.12 9.05 -15.83
C ARG A 30 5.29 9.20 -14.32
N ILE A 31 5.92 8.22 -13.66
CA ILE A 31 6.17 8.29 -12.21
C ILE A 31 7.04 9.50 -11.86
N ARG A 32 8.12 9.77 -12.61
CA ARG A 32 8.97 10.93 -12.37
C ARG A 32 8.17 12.23 -12.48
N ARG A 33 7.45 12.41 -13.58
CA ARG A 33 6.59 13.59 -13.80
C ARG A 33 5.56 13.75 -12.69
N ASP A 34 4.93 12.66 -12.25
CA ASP A 34 3.95 12.72 -11.18
C ASP A 34 4.60 13.00 -9.83
N GLY A 35 5.85 12.53 -9.59
CA GLY A 35 6.63 12.83 -8.41
C GLY A 35 7.08 14.30 -8.30
N GLU A 36 7.36 14.94 -9.43
CA GLU A 36 7.74 16.37 -9.50
C GLU A 36 6.62 17.28 -8.98
N ASN A 37 5.38 16.86 -9.07
CA ASN A 37 4.20 17.64 -8.68
C ASN A 37 3.87 17.57 -7.17
N LYS A 38 4.72 17.03 -6.33
CA LYS A 38 4.51 16.86 -4.88
C LYS A 38 3.15 16.20 -4.53
N ALA A 39 2.77 16.18 -3.25
CA ALA A 39 1.47 15.70 -2.81
C ALA A 39 0.35 16.65 -3.27
N ARG A 40 -0.55 16.16 -4.12
CA ARG A 40 -1.62 16.98 -4.75
C ARG A 40 -2.82 17.27 -3.84
N ARG A 41 -2.68 17.22 -2.54
CA ARG A 41 -3.79 17.46 -1.61
C ARG A 41 -4.42 18.82 -1.75
N GLY A 42 -3.64 19.84 -2.08
CA GLY A 42 -4.15 21.17 -2.34
C GLY A 42 -5.16 21.27 -3.49
N ASN A 43 -5.23 20.25 -4.34
CA ASN A 43 -6.20 20.16 -5.43
C ASN A 43 -7.54 19.52 -5.00
N LEU A 44 -7.64 19.02 -3.77
CA LEU A 44 -8.89 18.50 -3.24
C LEU A 44 -9.79 19.66 -2.82
N SER A 45 -11.12 19.47 -2.94
CA SER A 45 -12.07 20.43 -2.36
C SER A 45 -11.90 20.50 -0.84
N CYS A 46 -12.22 21.66 -0.25
CA CYS A 46 -12.08 21.88 1.19
C CYS A 46 -12.78 20.79 2.02
N GLY A 47 -13.97 20.36 1.61
CA GLY A 47 -14.70 19.28 2.28
C GLY A 47 -13.95 17.94 2.21
N ASN A 48 -13.50 17.53 1.03
CA ASN A 48 -12.73 16.31 0.85
C ASN A 48 -11.41 16.33 1.61
N LEU A 49 -10.72 17.48 1.62
CA LEU A 49 -9.48 17.64 2.36
C LEU A 49 -9.72 17.50 3.87
N ALA A 50 -10.76 18.14 4.41
CA ALA A 50 -11.11 18.06 5.83
C ALA A 50 -11.45 16.62 6.24
N HIS A 51 -12.26 15.91 5.46
CA HIS A 51 -12.57 14.50 5.71
C HIS A 51 -11.34 13.61 5.61
N GLY A 52 -10.42 13.91 4.72
CA GLY A 52 -9.20 13.14 4.50
C GLY A 52 -8.27 13.06 5.73
N PHE A 53 -8.38 13.99 6.67
CA PHE A 53 -7.56 13.98 7.89
C PHE A 53 -8.33 14.20 9.20
N ALA A 54 -9.66 14.29 9.16
CA ALA A 54 -10.48 14.55 10.35
C ALA A 54 -10.26 13.52 11.47
N ALA A 55 -10.05 12.25 11.11
CA ALA A 55 -9.80 11.16 12.05
C ALA A 55 -8.33 11.03 12.51
N CYS A 56 -7.43 11.87 12.00
CA CYS A 56 -6.03 11.86 12.43
C CYS A 56 -5.87 12.47 13.82
N ASN A 57 -4.78 12.13 14.50
CA ASN A 57 -4.36 12.86 15.69
C ASN A 57 -3.89 14.29 15.33
N ASP A 58 -3.76 15.14 16.32
CA ASP A 58 -3.46 16.56 16.09
C ASP A 58 -2.10 16.77 15.42
N SER A 59 -1.08 16.00 15.78
CA SER A 59 0.25 16.06 15.17
C SER A 59 0.22 15.73 13.67
N ASP A 60 -0.53 14.70 13.27
CA ASP A 60 -0.67 14.34 11.86
C ASP A 60 -1.53 15.38 11.11
N LYS A 61 -2.56 15.94 11.76
CA LYS A 61 -3.36 17.03 11.18
C LYS A 61 -2.52 18.25 10.82
N GLU A 62 -1.63 18.67 11.73
CA GLU A 62 -0.75 19.81 11.46
C GLU A 62 0.16 19.55 10.27
N LYS A 63 0.76 18.36 10.17
CA LYS A 63 1.57 18.00 9.00
C LYS A 63 0.74 17.95 7.71
N LEU A 64 -0.46 17.42 7.75
CA LEU A 64 -1.33 17.31 6.58
C LEU A 64 -1.86 18.67 6.10
N LYS A 65 -2.06 19.62 6.99
CA LYS A 65 -2.43 21.02 6.65
C LYS A 65 -1.36 21.75 5.84
N LEU A 66 -0.09 21.37 5.99
CA LEU A 66 1.01 21.96 5.21
C LEU A 66 0.95 21.59 3.72
N LEU A 67 0.15 20.60 3.33
CA LEU A 67 -0.13 20.15 1.96
C LEU A 67 1.05 19.56 1.19
N ASP A 68 2.25 19.56 1.74
CA ASP A 68 3.48 19.05 1.11
C ASP A 68 4.02 17.79 1.76
N ALA A 69 3.55 17.43 2.96
CA ALA A 69 3.94 16.19 3.63
C ALA A 69 3.38 14.96 2.92
N GLY A 70 4.23 13.96 2.67
CA GLY A 70 3.80 12.66 2.17
C GLY A 70 2.83 11.98 3.12
N ASN A 71 1.84 11.26 2.59
CA ASN A 71 0.92 10.44 3.38
C ASN A 71 0.85 9.03 2.80
N ILE A 72 1.20 8.04 3.60
CA ILE A 72 1.22 6.64 3.19
C ILE A 72 -0.14 6.02 3.52
N ALA A 73 -0.78 5.44 2.51
CA ALA A 73 -1.97 4.64 2.69
C ALA A 73 -1.59 3.21 3.13
N ILE A 74 -2.05 2.79 4.30
CA ILE A 74 -1.89 1.43 4.81
C ILE A 74 -3.12 0.65 4.43
N VAL A 75 -2.95 -0.41 3.65
CA VAL A 75 -3.99 -1.39 3.34
C VAL A 75 -3.58 -2.69 4.02
N THR A 76 -4.45 -3.24 4.87
CA THR A 76 -4.13 -4.42 5.68
C THR A 76 -5.12 -5.55 5.43
N ALA A 77 -4.64 -6.78 5.55
CA ALA A 77 -5.44 -7.99 5.56
C ALA A 77 -5.68 -8.51 6.99
N TYR A 78 -5.60 -7.64 8.00
CA TYR A 78 -5.90 -8.00 9.38
C TYR A 78 -7.25 -8.70 9.49
N ASN A 79 -7.28 -9.77 10.26
CA ASN A 79 -8.48 -10.57 10.47
C ASN A 79 -8.32 -11.42 11.74
N ASP A 80 -9.24 -11.31 12.67
CA ASP A 80 -9.26 -12.06 13.93
C ASP A 80 -9.54 -13.55 13.73
N MET A 81 -10.21 -13.90 12.64
CA MET A 81 -10.61 -15.29 12.36
C MET A 81 -9.44 -16.13 11.83
N LEU A 82 -8.35 -15.50 11.40
CA LEU A 82 -7.21 -16.16 10.78
C LEU A 82 -5.96 -15.97 11.61
N SER A 83 -5.46 -17.04 12.22
CA SER A 83 -4.27 -17.02 13.06
C SER A 83 -3.03 -16.45 12.36
N ALA A 84 -2.90 -16.66 11.05
CA ALA A 84 -1.82 -16.12 10.24
C ALA A 84 -1.96 -14.61 9.97
N HIS A 85 -3.16 -14.04 10.10
CA HIS A 85 -3.45 -12.63 9.82
C HIS A 85 -3.65 -11.79 11.09
N GLN A 86 -3.93 -12.41 12.22
CA GLN A 86 -4.10 -11.74 13.50
C GLN A 86 -2.91 -10.85 13.88
N PRO A 87 -1.62 -11.24 13.67
CA PRO A 87 -0.49 -10.37 13.99
C PRO A 87 -0.45 -9.06 13.22
N TYR A 88 -1.20 -8.91 12.12
CA TYR A 88 -1.26 -7.68 11.34
C TYR A 88 -1.99 -6.54 12.07
N GLU A 89 -2.68 -6.83 13.17
CA GLU A 89 -3.31 -5.84 14.03
C GLU A 89 -2.33 -4.76 14.50
N ALA A 90 -1.13 -5.16 14.90
CA ALA A 90 -0.12 -4.25 15.42
C ALA A 90 0.62 -3.45 14.33
N TYR A 91 0.64 -3.92 13.08
CA TYR A 91 1.46 -3.31 12.03
C TYR A 91 1.10 -1.87 11.68
N PRO A 92 -0.19 -1.47 11.59
CA PRO A 92 -0.52 -0.07 11.32
C PRO A 92 0.09 0.91 12.31
N SER A 93 0.11 0.57 13.60
CA SER A 93 0.70 1.41 14.64
C SER A 93 2.22 1.53 14.48
N ILE A 94 2.91 0.44 14.21
CA ILE A 94 4.35 0.39 13.99
C ILE A 94 4.73 1.21 12.75
N ILE A 95 4.00 1.04 11.65
CA ILE A 95 4.23 1.78 10.40
C ILE A 95 3.99 3.28 10.62
N LYS A 96 2.91 3.66 11.30
CA LYS A 96 2.63 5.07 11.60
C LYS A 96 3.75 5.73 12.41
N MET A 97 4.30 5.04 13.41
CA MET A 97 5.45 5.57 14.18
C MET A 97 6.66 5.77 13.29
N ALA A 98 7.09 4.74 12.57
CA ALA A 98 8.25 4.84 11.68
C ALA A 98 8.12 5.94 10.62
N VAL A 99 6.92 6.11 10.07
CA VAL A 99 6.64 7.15 9.06
C VAL A 99 6.67 8.54 9.67
N ARG A 100 6.17 8.70 10.91
CA ARG A 100 6.26 9.99 11.65
C ARG A 100 7.69 10.38 11.94
N ASP A 101 8.53 9.44 12.31
CA ASP A 101 9.95 9.66 12.57
C ASP A 101 10.69 10.18 11.31
N MET A 102 10.19 9.81 10.14
CA MET A 102 10.67 10.31 8.85
C MET A 102 10.06 11.67 8.43
N GLY A 103 9.21 12.27 9.25
CA GLY A 103 8.55 13.54 8.96
C GLY A 103 7.27 13.44 8.10
N PHE A 104 6.82 12.25 7.76
CA PHE A 104 5.61 12.00 6.96
C PHE A 104 4.42 11.59 7.82
N THR A 105 3.31 11.23 7.17
CA THR A 105 2.11 10.70 7.84
C THR A 105 1.69 9.39 7.21
N ALA A 106 0.96 8.57 7.96
CA ALA A 106 0.37 7.35 7.45
C ALA A 106 -1.03 7.13 8.01
N GLN A 107 -1.94 6.67 7.16
CA GLN A 107 -3.33 6.41 7.54
C GLN A 107 -3.73 5.01 7.08
N VAL A 108 -4.54 4.32 7.90
CA VAL A 108 -5.20 3.10 7.43
C VAL A 108 -6.28 3.50 6.43
N ALA A 109 -6.09 3.12 5.19
CA ALA A 109 -6.99 3.46 4.10
C ALA A 109 -8.05 2.39 3.84
N GLY A 110 -7.89 1.22 4.39
CA GLY A 110 -8.85 0.13 4.27
C GLY A 110 -8.22 -1.24 4.54
N GLY A 111 -9.05 -2.27 4.41
CA GLY A 111 -8.65 -3.65 4.48
C GLY A 111 -8.96 -4.40 3.19
N VAL A 112 -8.31 -5.52 3.00
CA VAL A 112 -8.63 -6.47 1.94
C VAL A 112 -9.15 -7.76 2.56
N PRO A 113 -10.24 -8.34 2.03
CA PRO A 113 -10.67 -9.68 2.43
C PRO A 113 -9.54 -10.65 2.13
N ALA A 114 -9.13 -11.41 3.12
CA ALA A 114 -8.09 -12.42 2.95
C ALA A 114 -8.47 -13.68 3.69
N MET A 115 -8.11 -14.81 3.12
CA MET A 115 -8.23 -16.12 3.73
C MET A 115 -6.89 -16.83 3.74
N CYS A 116 -6.65 -17.56 4.81
CA CYS A 116 -5.50 -18.43 4.92
C CYS A 116 -5.86 -19.81 4.38
N ASP A 117 -4.97 -20.41 3.59
CA ASP A 117 -5.15 -21.77 3.04
C ASP A 117 -5.43 -22.82 4.11
N GLY A 118 -4.94 -22.62 5.33
CA GLY A 118 -5.21 -23.49 6.47
C GLY A 118 -6.67 -23.49 6.97
N VAL A 119 -7.48 -22.53 6.54
CA VAL A 119 -8.89 -22.36 6.93
C VAL A 119 -9.85 -22.44 5.75
N THR A 120 -9.35 -22.71 4.55
CA THR A 120 -10.13 -22.84 3.32
C THR A 120 -10.42 -24.32 2.98
N PRO A 121 -11.37 -25.01 3.66
CA PRO A 121 -11.91 -26.25 3.12
C PRO A 121 -12.70 -25.93 1.83
N VAL A 122 -12.90 -26.93 1.00
CA VAL A 122 -13.64 -26.81 -0.29
C VAL A 122 -15.00 -26.13 -0.13
N SER A 123 -15.63 -26.23 1.05
CA SER A 123 -16.87 -25.56 1.43
C SER A 123 -16.76 -24.03 1.49
N TYR A 124 -15.56 -23.49 1.63
CA TYR A 124 -15.35 -22.03 1.73
C TYR A 124 -15.50 -21.30 0.38
N THR A 125 -15.12 -21.93 -0.70
CA THR A 125 -15.39 -21.39 -2.06
C THR A 125 -16.90 -21.16 -2.26
N HIS A 126 -17.72 -21.92 -1.56
CA HIS A 126 -19.17 -21.81 -1.58
C HIS A 126 -19.69 -20.61 -0.75
N LEU A 127 -19.10 -20.37 0.42
CA LEU A 127 -19.44 -19.22 1.26
C LEU A 127 -19.10 -17.89 0.58
N ARG A 128 -17.96 -17.81 -0.07
CA ARG A 128 -17.55 -16.61 -0.81
C ARG A 128 -18.42 -16.27 -2.01
N ALA A 129 -19.03 -17.28 -2.63
CA ALA A 129 -20.01 -17.07 -3.69
C ALA A 129 -21.32 -16.43 -3.16
N HIS A 130 -21.61 -16.54 -1.87
CA HIS A 130 -22.76 -15.91 -1.22
C HIS A 130 -22.47 -14.50 -0.70
N GLU A 131 -21.21 -14.16 -0.38
CA GLU A 131 -20.82 -12.83 0.09
C GLU A 131 -20.77 -11.77 -1.05
N THR A 132 -20.75 -12.20 -2.29
CA THR A 132 -20.77 -11.30 -3.46
C THR A 132 -22.17 -10.86 -3.89
N TYR A 133 -23.21 -11.25 -3.16
CA TYR A 133 -24.61 -10.95 -3.46
C TYR A 133 -25.33 -10.15 -2.35
N VAL A 134 -24.60 -9.24 -1.70
CA VAL A 134 -25.22 -8.24 -0.82
C VAL A 134 -24.94 -6.85 -1.34
#